data_52a6b01d87da1d914b88ef890a55be2d
#
_entry.id   52a6b01d87da1d914b88ef890a55be2d
#
_cell.length_a   1.000
_cell.length_b   1.000
_cell.length_c   1.000
_cell.angle_alpha   90.00
_cell.angle_beta   90.00
_cell.angle_gamma   90.00
#
_symmetry.space_group_name_H-M   'P 1'
#
loop_
_entity.id
_entity.type
_entity.pdbx_description
1 polymer ?
#
loop_
_entity_poly.entity_id
_entity_poly.type
_entity_poly.pdbx_seq_one_letter_code
_entity_poly.pdbx_strand_id
1 'polypeptide(L)'
;MEYILIIISALLVNNIVLAQFLGVCPFLGVSTKVNTSLGMAAAVTFVMVLATIVTYLIQVYVLDKLGIGFMQTITFILVIAALVQMVEIVLKKVSQPLYQALGIFLPLITTNCAVLGVAILVIKKDYNLLEGVVFSASTALGFGLALIILAGIREQFELVDIPKGMRGVPISLITAGILALAFMGFTGIV
;
A
#
# COMPACT_ATOMS: atom_id res chain seq x y z
N MET A 1 1.22 10.18 23.21
CA MET A 1 0.25 10.96 22.40
C MET A 1 0.69 11.02 20.93
N GLU A 2 1.98 11.15 20.64
CA GLU A 2 2.51 11.24 19.26
C GLU A 2 2.17 10.04 18.37
N TYR A 3 2.30 8.81 18.87
CA TYR A 3 1.98 7.60 18.10
C TYR A 3 0.50 7.51 17.68
N ILE A 4 -0.42 7.96 18.52
CA ILE A 4 -1.86 7.96 18.21
C ILE A 4 -2.15 8.95 17.09
N LEU A 5 -1.53 10.13 17.11
CA LEU A 5 -1.65 11.13 16.05
C LEU A 5 -1.08 10.61 14.72
N ILE A 6 0.07 9.91 14.76
CA ILE A 6 0.67 9.28 13.56
C ILE A 6 -0.30 8.24 12.98
N ILE A 7 -0.91 7.40 13.83
CA ILE A 7 -1.84 6.35 13.40
C ILE A 7 -3.09 6.97 12.74
N ILE A 8 -3.74 7.92 13.39
CA ILE A 8 -4.96 8.56 12.87
C ILE A 8 -4.65 9.33 11.60
N SER A 9 -3.56 10.10 11.59
CA SER A 9 -3.13 10.86 10.42
C SER A 9 -2.82 9.95 9.22
N ALA A 10 -2.10 8.86 9.42
CA ALA A 10 -1.74 7.93 8.34
C ALA A 10 -2.92 7.11 7.82
N LEU A 11 -3.88 6.78 8.69
CA LEU A 11 -5.02 5.92 8.36
C LEU A 11 -6.14 6.69 7.64
N LEU A 12 -6.50 7.88 8.13
CA LEU A 12 -7.66 8.64 7.68
C LEU A 12 -7.28 9.88 6.88
N VAL A 13 -6.41 10.74 7.40
CA VAL A 13 -6.13 12.07 6.82
C VAL A 13 -5.20 11.95 5.61
N ASN A 14 -4.07 11.28 5.78
CA ASN A 14 -3.06 11.08 4.74
C ASN A 14 -3.09 9.65 4.20
N ASN A 15 -4.29 9.15 3.85
CA ASN A 15 -4.39 7.84 3.24
C ASN A 15 -3.57 7.82 1.95
N ILE A 16 -2.61 6.86 1.87
CA ILE A 16 -1.61 6.84 0.80
C ILE A 16 -2.23 6.67 -0.59
N VAL A 17 -3.37 5.99 -0.69
CA VAL A 17 -4.07 5.79 -1.98
C VAL A 17 -4.94 7.00 -2.32
N LEU A 18 -5.75 7.46 -1.38
CA LEU A 18 -6.79 8.46 -1.64
C LEU A 18 -6.26 9.90 -1.62
N ALA A 19 -5.24 10.19 -0.79
CA ALA A 19 -4.64 11.52 -0.72
C ALA A 19 -3.38 11.67 -1.59
N GLN A 20 -2.55 10.63 -1.68
CA GLN A 20 -1.28 10.69 -2.41
C GLN A 20 -1.30 9.96 -3.76
N PHE A 21 -2.37 9.25 -4.07
CA PHE A 21 -2.54 8.45 -5.29
C PHE A 21 -1.44 7.39 -5.52
N LEU A 22 -0.84 6.90 -4.44
CA LEU A 22 0.17 5.85 -4.48
C LEU A 22 -0.49 4.48 -4.28
N GLY A 23 -0.08 3.47 -5.06
CA GLY A 23 -0.67 2.14 -5.00
C GLY A 23 -2.01 2.00 -5.75
N VAL A 24 -2.28 2.84 -6.73
CA VAL A 24 -3.51 2.78 -7.54
C VAL A 24 -3.59 1.50 -8.38
N CYS A 25 -2.43 0.94 -8.81
CA CYS A 25 -2.41 -0.29 -9.61
C CYS A 25 -3.05 -1.49 -8.89
N PRO A 26 -2.64 -1.88 -7.68
CA PRO A 26 -3.34 -2.91 -6.94
C PRO A 26 -4.73 -2.47 -6.46
N PHE A 27 -4.93 -1.20 -6.17
CA PHE A 27 -6.21 -0.64 -5.75
C PHE A 27 -7.32 -0.87 -6.81
N LEU A 28 -7.05 -0.62 -8.08
CA LEU A 28 -7.99 -0.86 -9.16
C LEU A 28 -7.99 -2.32 -9.65
N GLY A 29 -6.84 -2.98 -9.65
CA GLY A 29 -6.67 -4.31 -10.20
C GLY A 29 -7.26 -5.42 -9.35
N VAL A 30 -7.14 -5.31 -8.01
CA VAL A 30 -7.48 -6.39 -7.07
C VAL A 30 -8.84 -6.18 -6.38
N SER A 31 -9.41 -4.97 -6.41
CA SER A 31 -10.65 -4.61 -5.73
C SER A 31 -11.92 -5.16 -6.41
N THR A 32 -11.87 -6.34 -7.02
CA THR A 32 -13.05 -6.96 -7.66
C THR A 32 -13.91 -7.74 -6.67
N LYS A 33 -13.30 -8.34 -5.65
CA LYS A 33 -13.97 -9.12 -4.59
C LYS A 33 -13.39 -8.78 -3.23
N VAL A 34 -14.24 -8.67 -2.22
CA VAL A 34 -13.83 -8.34 -0.84
C VAL A 34 -12.85 -9.36 -0.26
N ASN A 35 -13.05 -10.66 -0.49
CA ASN A 35 -12.15 -11.71 0.00
C ASN A 35 -10.73 -11.58 -0.59
N THR A 36 -10.62 -11.30 -1.88
CA THR A 36 -9.32 -11.11 -2.55
C THR A 36 -8.64 -9.84 -2.06
N SER A 37 -9.43 -8.78 -1.85
CA SER A 37 -8.95 -7.49 -1.31
C SER A 37 -8.42 -7.63 0.11
N LEU A 38 -9.06 -8.43 0.95
CA LEU A 38 -8.60 -8.69 2.33
C LEU A 38 -7.26 -9.43 2.33
N GLY A 39 -7.12 -10.46 1.50
CA GLY A 39 -5.85 -11.19 1.35
C GLY A 39 -4.72 -10.29 0.86
N MET A 40 -5.02 -9.42 -0.12
CA MET A 40 -4.06 -8.45 -0.64
C MET A 40 -3.67 -7.40 0.40
N ALA A 41 -4.63 -6.90 1.18
CA ALA A 41 -4.37 -5.95 2.26
C ALA A 41 -3.42 -6.52 3.33
N ALA A 42 -3.64 -7.78 3.73
CA ALA A 42 -2.77 -8.47 4.68
C ALA A 42 -1.35 -8.66 4.12
N ALA A 43 -1.23 -9.10 2.86
CA ALA A 43 0.06 -9.29 2.20
C ALA A 43 0.83 -7.97 2.04
N VAL A 44 0.16 -6.90 1.62
CA VAL A 44 0.77 -5.57 1.49
C VAL A 44 1.22 -5.04 2.84
N THR A 45 0.43 -5.24 3.91
CA THR A 45 0.79 -4.82 5.27
C THR A 45 2.08 -5.51 5.72
N PHE A 46 2.18 -6.81 5.53
CA PHE A 46 3.37 -7.58 5.89
C PHE A 46 4.61 -7.12 5.11
N VAL A 47 4.49 -7.00 3.78
CA VAL A 47 5.59 -6.56 2.91
C VAL A 47 6.00 -5.13 3.22
N MET A 48 5.05 -4.22 3.47
CA MET A 48 5.32 -2.80 3.73
C MET A 48 6.11 -2.62 5.03
N VAL A 49 5.75 -3.33 6.10
CA VAL A 49 6.48 -3.31 7.37
C VAL A 49 7.90 -3.87 7.20
N LEU A 50 8.05 -5.03 6.56
CA LEU A 50 9.37 -5.60 6.28
C LEU A 50 10.24 -4.70 5.43
N ALA A 51 9.68 -4.15 4.34
CA ALA A 51 10.39 -3.24 3.46
C ALA A 51 10.87 -2.00 4.22
N THR A 52 10.03 -1.41 5.08
CA THR A 52 10.41 -0.24 5.88
C THR A 52 11.58 -0.54 6.82
N ILE A 53 11.57 -1.69 7.51
CA ILE A 53 12.67 -2.08 8.40
C ILE A 53 13.98 -2.22 7.62
N VAL A 54 13.96 -2.96 6.51
CA VAL A 54 15.17 -3.24 5.73
C VAL A 54 15.70 -1.99 5.03
N THR A 55 14.82 -1.18 4.43
CA THR A 55 15.23 0.06 3.77
C THR A 55 15.78 1.09 4.77
N TYR A 56 15.21 1.17 5.96
CA TYR A 56 15.73 2.03 7.04
C TYR A 56 17.14 1.61 7.47
N LEU A 57 17.36 0.30 7.67
CA LEU A 57 18.69 -0.21 8.03
C LEU A 57 19.72 0.08 6.92
N ILE A 58 19.34 -0.12 5.67
CA ILE A 58 20.22 0.16 4.53
C ILE A 58 20.51 1.65 4.43
N GLN A 59 19.52 2.51 4.65
CA GLN A 59 19.73 3.96 4.65
C GLN A 59 20.81 4.34 5.69
N VAL A 60 20.61 3.96 6.96
CA VAL A 60 21.48 4.37 8.07
C VAL A 60 22.88 3.76 7.97
N TYR A 61 23.00 2.47 7.59
CA TYR A 61 24.29 1.79 7.60
C TYR A 61 25.08 1.92 6.31
N VAL A 62 24.43 2.12 5.17
CA VAL A 62 25.06 2.12 3.85
C VAL A 62 25.03 3.52 3.23
N LEU A 63 23.85 4.10 3.01
CA LEU A 63 23.73 5.34 2.24
C LEU A 63 24.30 6.54 3.01
N ASP A 64 24.01 6.65 4.31
CA ASP A 64 24.48 7.79 5.11
C ASP A 64 25.99 7.75 5.32
N LYS A 65 26.58 6.55 5.43
CA LYS A 65 28.03 6.39 5.56
C LYS A 65 28.79 6.64 4.25
N LEU A 66 28.17 6.32 3.10
CA LEU A 66 28.79 6.50 1.78
C LEU A 66 28.51 7.87 1.16
N GLY A 67 27.58 8.66 1.73
CA GLY A 67 27.21 9.98 1.22
C GLY A 67 26.51 9.98 -0.15
N ILE A 68 25.93 8.83 -0.56
CA ILE A 68 25.32 8.61 -1.87
C ILE A 68 23.79 8.78 -1.81
N GLY A 69 23.32 9.88 -1.19
CA GLY A 69 21.88 10.11 -1.00
C GLY A 69 21.06 10.21 -2.30
N PHE A 70 21.68 10.58 -3.44
CA PHE A 70 20.97 10.68 -4.71
C PHE A 70 20.57 9.31 -5.29
N MET A 71 21.24 8.21 -4.90
CA MET A 71 20.91 6.84 -5.33
C MET A 71 19.89 6.15 -4.43
N GLN A 72 19.34 6.83 -3.44
CA GLN A 72 18.38 6.30 -2.47
C GLN A 72 17.21 5.57 -3.14
N THR A 73 16.57 6.20 -4.12
CA THR A 73 15.39 5.64 -4.79
C THR A 73 15.71 4.35 -5.54
N ILE A 74 16.84 4.31 -6.26
CA ILE A 74 17.26 3.14 -7.04
C ILE A 74 17.58 1.98 -6.11
N THR A 75 18.30 2.24 -5.02
CA THR A 75 18.66 1.25 -4.00
C THR A 75 17.39 0.68 -3.35
N PHE A 76 16.43 1.52 -3.01
CA PHE A 76 15.17 1.09 -2.39
C PHE A 76 14.34 0.21 -3.33
N ILE A 77 14.21 0.58 -4.60
CA ILE A 77 13.50 -0.23 -5.60
C ILE A 77 14.14 -1.63 -5.70
N LEU A 78 15.46 -1.70 -5.80
CA LEU A 78 16.19 -2.96 -5.93
C LEU A 78 16.04 -3.85 -4.69
N VAL A 79 16.16 -3.26 -3.50
CA VAL A 79 16.02 -3.96 -2.22
C VAL A 79 14.59 -4.46 -2.02
N ILE A 80 13.59 -3.65 -2.29
CA ILE A 80 12.17 -4.03 -2.16
C ILE A 80 11.86 -5.15 -3.15
N ALA A 81 12.32 -5.06 -4.40
CA ALA A 81 12.13 -6.12 -5.39
C ALA A 81 12.74 -7.45 -4.95
N ALA A 82 13.99 -7.45 -4.46
CA ALA A 82 14.65 -8.64 -3.95
C ALA A 82 13.93 -9.24 -2.73
N LEU A 83 13.48 -8.39 -1.81
CA LEU A 83 12.73 -8.80 -0.61
C LEU A 83 11.40 -9.48 -0.98
N VAL A 84 10.63 -8.86 -1.88
CA VAL A 84 9.32 -9.41 -2.28
C VAL A 84 9.49 -10.72 -3.05
N GLN A 85 10.50 -10.86 -3.89
CA GLN A 85 10.80 -12.12 -4.55
C GLN A 85 11.18 -13.23 -3.55
N MET A 86 11.92 -12.88 -2.50
CA MET A 86 12.23 -13.83 -1.41
C MET A 86 10.96 -14.26 -0.69
N VAL A 87 10.08 -13.33 -0.35
CA VAL A 87 8.78 -13.62 0.28
C VAL A 87 7.91 -14.49 -0.63
N GLU A 88 7.91 -14.25 -1.95
CA GLU A 88 7.20 -15.06 -2.93
C GLU A 88 7.65 -16.53 -2.92
N ILE A 89 8.96 -16.77 -2.94
CA ILE A 89 9.52 -18.13 -2.89
C ILE A 89 9.13 -18.84 -1.58
N VAL A 90 9.13 -18.11 -0.46
CA VAL A 90 8.72 -18.64 0.85
C VAL A 90 7.23 -18.98 0.85
N LEU A 91 6.38 -18.08 0.38
CA LEU A 91 4.93 -18.31 0.28
C LEU A 91 4.59 -19.50 -0.62
N LYS A 92 5.29 -19.66 -1.72
CA LYS A 92 5.11 -20.80 -2.64
C LYS A 92 5.41 -22.14 -1.96
N LYS A 93 6.33 -22.17 -1.01
CA LYS A 93 6.70 -23.40 -0.28
C LYS A 93 5.80 -23.67 0.94
N VAL A 94 5.37 -22.62 1.63
CA VAL A 94 4.66 -22.73 2.92
C VAL A 94 3.15 -22.87 2.74
N SER A 95 2.54 -22.13 1.82
CA SER A 95 1.09 -22.19 1.61
C SER A 95 0.71 -22.06 0.14
N GLN A 96 0.56 -23.22 -0.52
CA GLN A 96 0.10 -23.29 -1.91
C GLN A 96 -1.28 -22.66 -2.15
N PRO A 97 -2.31 -22.83 -1.28
CA PRO A 97 -3.62 -22.22 -1.53
C PRO A 97 -3.57 -20.69 -1.48
N LEU A 98 -2.75 -20.11 -0.59
CA LEU A 98 -2.57 -18.67 -0.52
C LEU A 98 -1.78 -18.15 -1.73
N TYR A 99 -0.78 -18.90 -2.18
CA TYR A 99 -0.03 -18.60 -3.39
C TYR A 99 -0.93 -18.63 -4.64
N GLN A 100 -1.83 -19.59 -4.77
CA GLN A 100 -2.77 -19.65 -5.90
C GLN A 100 -3.78 -18.49 -5.88
N ALA A 101 -4.23 -18.06 -4.70
CA ALA A 101 -5.12 -16.91 -4.56
C ALA A 101 -4.42 -15.57 -4.86
N LEU A 102 -3.15 -15.44 -4.46
CA LEU A 102 -2.35 -14.20 -4.60
C LEU A 102 -1.37 -14.25 -5.79
N GLY A 103 -1.14 -15.39 -6.40
CA GLY A 103 -0.07 -15.62 -7.37
C GLY A 103 -0.10 -14.70 -8.60
N ILE A 104 -1.30 -14.33 -9.07
CA ILE A 104 -1.46 -13.37 -10.18
C ILE A 104 -1.18 -11.93 -9.70
N PHE A 105 -1.32 -11.65 -8.40
CA PHE A 105 -1.18 -10.31 -7.81
C PHE A 105 0.19 -10.05 -7.18
N LEU A 106 1.04 -11.07 -7.05
CA LEU A 106 2.40 -10.92 -6.53
C LEU A 106 3.25 -9.90 -7.28
N PRO A 107 3.26 -9.85 -8.62
CA PRO A 107 3.94 -8.79 -9.36
C PRO A 107 3.42 -7.39 -9.01
N LEU A 108 2.13 -7.25 -8.69
CA LEU A 108 1.52 -5.98 -8.27
C LEU A 108 1.97 -5.55 -6.86
N ILE A 109 2.39 -6.49 -6.00
CA ILE A 109 2.99 -6.18 -4.70
C ILE A 109 4.43 -5.73 -4.88
N THR A 110 5.20 -6.40 -5.74
CA THR A 110 6.62 -6.09 -6.01
C THR A 110 6.80 -4.69 -6.58
N THR A 111 5.94 -4.30 -7.53
CA THR A 111 5.98 -2.99 -8.18
C THR A 111 5.06 -1.95 -7.52
N ASN A 112 4.63 -2.21 -6.29
CA ASN A 112 3.70 -1.33 -5.59
C ASN A 112 4.38 -0.02 -5.18
N CYS A 113 3.98 1.07 -5.83
CA CYS A 113 4.48 2.41 -5.53
C CYS A 113 4.14 2.89 -4.11
N ALA A 114 3.12 2.33 -3.44
CA ALA A 114 2.84 2.66 -2.05
C ALA A 114 3.94 2.16 -1.10
N VAL A 115 4.48 0.96 -1.32
CA VAL A 115 5.58 0.41 -0.52
C VAL A 115 6.82 1.30 -0.63
N LEU A 116 7.19 1.67 -1.85
CA LEU A 116 8.30 2.58 -2.10
C LEU A 116 8.05 3.97 -1.52
N GLY A 117 6.83 4.48 -1.69
CA GLY A 117 6.43 5.80 -1.18
C GLY A 117 6.53 5.88 0.34
N VAL A 118 6.08 4.86 1.06
CA VAL A 118 6.20 4.80 2.53
C VAL A 118 7.66 4.75 2.96
N ALA A 119 8.49 3.94 2.32
CA ALA A 119 9.91 3.86 2.63
C ALA A 119 10.62 5.22 2.48
N ILE A 120 10.31 5.97 1.42
CA ILE A 120 10.85 7.32 1.20
C ILE A 120 10.28 8.32 2.22
N LEU A 121 8.98 8.24 2.55
CA LEU A 121 8.34 9.16 3.49
C LEU A 121 8.87 9.00 4.91
N VAL A 122 9.16 7.77 5.36
CA VAL A 122 9.76 7.49 6.68
C VAL A 122 11.09 8.23 6.83
N ILE A 123 11.92 8.22 5.79
CA ILE A 123 13.23 8.90 5.80
C ILE A 123 13.07 10.42 5.68
N LYS A 124 12.18 10.90 4.80
CA LYS A 124 11.93 12.35 4.65
C LYS A 124 11.37 13.02 5.89
N LYS A 125 10.66 12.27 6.74
CA LYS A 125 10.09 12.76 8.01
C LYS A 125 11.03 12.53 9.20
N ASP A 126 12.26 12.03 8.96
CA ASP A 126 13.26 11.72 9.98
C ASP A 126 12.71 10.88 11.15
N TYR A 127 11.82 9.93 10.83
CA TYR A 127 11.24 9.03 11.84
C TYR A 127 12.28 8.04 12.33
N ASN A 128 12.23 7.78 13.65
CA ASN A 128 12.98 6.68 14.24
C ASN A 128 12.47 5.33 13.72
N LEU A 129 13.25 4.26 13.86
CA LEU A 129 12.87 2.93 13.39
C LEU A 129 11.50 2.48 13.93
N LEU A 130 11.20 2.71 15.20
CA LEU A 130 9.90 2.36 15.81
C LEU A 130 8.76 3.20 15.22
N GLU A 131 8.95 4.50 15.06
CA GLU A 131 7.97 5.40 14.45
C GLU A 131 7.74 5.04 12.99
N GLY A 132 8.79 4.70 12.25
CA GLY A 132 8.72 4.22 10.88
C GLY A 132 7.91 2.94 10.74
N VAL A 133 8.08 1.98 11.65
CA VAL A 133 7.28 0.73 11.68
C VAL A 133 5.82 1.01 12.00
N VAL A 134 5.54 1.85 12.99
CA VAL A 134 4.16 2.24 13.35
C VAL A 134 3.50 3.00 12.19
N PHE A 135 4.21 3.93 11.57
CA PHE A 135 3.73 4.69 10.41
C PHE A 135 3.45 3.76 9.22
N SER A 136 4.35 2.83 8.90
CA SER A 136 4.17 1.90 7.78
C SER A 136 3.00 0.93 8.01
N ALA A 137 2.86 0.41 9.23
CA ALA A 137 1.74 -0.46 9.60
C ALA A 137 0.40 0.28 9.50
N SER A 138 0.34 1.51 10.03
CA SER A 138 -0.87 2.35 9.98
C SER A 138 -1.25 2.73 8.56
N THR A 139 -0.27 3.09 7.74
CA THR A 139 -0.49 3.41 6.32
C THR A 139 -0.97 2.19 5.53
N ALA A 140 -0.42 1.01 5.81
CA ALA A 140 -0.84 -0.24 5.17
C ALA A 140 -2.28 -0.64 5.58
N LEU A 141 -2.66 -0.42 6.83
CA LEU A 141 -4.05 -0.61 7.28
C LEU A 141 -5.00 0.39 6.59
N GLY A 142 -4.59 1.65 6.43
CA GLY A 142 -5.32 2.65 5.67
C GLY A 142 -5.49 2.28 4.19
N PHE A 143 -4.44 1.74 3.58
CA PHE A 143 -4.49 1.17 2.23
C PHE A 143 -5.51 0.03 2.14
N GLY A 144 -5.46 -0.92 3.09
CA GLY A 144 -6.37 -2.06 3.17
C GLY A 144 -7.82 -1.62 3.34
N LEU A 145 -8.07 -0.65 4.20
CA LEU A 145 -9.40 -0.09 4.43
C LEU A 145 -9.97 0.52 3.14
N ALA A 146 -9.21 1.36 2.44
CA ALA A 146 -9.62 1.95 1.17
C ALA A 146 -9.94 0.88 0.12
N LEU A 147 -9.11 -0.18 0.06
CA LEU A 147 -9.26 -1.29 -0.88
C LEU A 147 -10.52 -2.11 -0.60
N ILE A 148 -10.85 -2.37 0.66
CA ILE A 148 -12.06 -3.10 1.07
C ILE A 148 -13.32 -2.28 0.77
N ILE A 149 -13.31 -0.97 1.04
CA ILE A 149 -14.44 -0.09 0.73
C ILE A 149 -14.71 -0.08 -0.77
N LEU A 150 -13.67 0.10 -1.60
CA LEU A 150 -13.84 0.08 -3.05
C LEU A 150 -14.34 -1.28 -3.56
N ALA A 151 -13.82 -2.38 -3.01
CA ALA A 151 -14.26 -3.72 -3.38
C ALA A 151 -15.75 -3.95 -3.05
N GLY A 152 -16.20 -3.52 -1.87
CA GLY A 152 -17.61 -3.62 -1.47
C GLY A 152 -18.53 -2.81 -2.40
N ILE A 153 -18.12 -1.61 -2.82
CA ILE A 153 -18.88 -0.80 -3.76
C ILE A 153 -18.91 -1.47 -5.15
N ARG A 154 -17.81 -2.07 -5.59
CA ARG A 154 -17.74 -2.76 -6.89
C ARG A 154 -18.58 -4.04 -6.92
N GLU A 155 -18.63 -4.80 -5.84
CA GLU A 155 -19.55 -5.96 -5.74
C GLU A 155 -21.02 -5.53 -5.86
N GLN A 156 -21.38 -4.38 -5.30
CA GLN A 156 -22.72 -3.82 -5.47
C GLN A 156 -23.01 -3.39 -6.91
N PHE A 157 -22.02 -2.90 -7.63
CA PHE A 157 -22.20 -2.52 -9.04
C PHE A 157 -22.45 -3.72 -9.97
N GLU A 158 -22.08 -4.94 -9.59
CA GLU A 158 -22.43 -6.15 -10.34
C GLU A 158 -23.93 -6.45 -10.31
N LEU A 159 -24.63 -5.98 -9.27
CA LEU A 159 -26.08 -6.18 -9.08
C LEU A 159 -26.94 -5.11 -9.78
N VAL A 160 -26.33 -4.03 -10.25
CA VAL A 160 -27.03 -2.88 -10.87
C VAL A 160 -26.72 -2.83 -12.36
N ASP A 161 -27.75 -2.59 -13.17
CA ASP A 161 -27.59 -2.41 -14.63
C ASP A 161 -26.88 -1.08 -14.95
N ILE A 162 -25.59 -1.18 -15.21
CA ILE A 162 -24.75 -0.05 -15.61
C ILE A 162 -24.64 -0.01 -17.14
N PRO A 163 -24.72 1.18 -17.76
CA PRO A 163 -24.50 1.36 -19.18
C PRO A 163 -23.19 0.73 -19.65
N LYS A 164 -23.22 0.02 -20.78
CA LYS A 164 -22.07 -0.76 -21.30
C LYS A 164 -20.77 0.05 -21.44
N GLY A 165 -20.86 1.36 -21.69
CA GLY A 165 -19.68 2.24 -21.84
C GLY A 165 -19.00 2.63 -20.52
N MET A 166 -19.69 2.51 -19.37
CA MET A 166 -19.14 2.85 -18.05
C MET A 166 -18.78 1.63 -17.22
N ARG A 167 -19.09 0.43 -17.68
CA ARG A 167 -18.88 -0.82 -16.96
C ARG A 167 -17.38 -1.13 -16.83
N GLY A 168 -16.92 -1.45 -15.61
CA GLY A 168 -15.53 -1.88 -15.33
C GLY A 168 -14.65 -0.75 -14.77
N VAL A 169 -13.55 -0.46 -15.44
CA VAL A 169 -12.53 0.51 -14.97
C VAL A 169 -13.07 1.95 -14.86
N PRO A 170 -13.87 2.48 -15.82
CA PRO A 170 -14.31 3.87 -15.73
C PRO A 170 -15.13 4.18 -14.49
N ILE A 171 -16.08 3.32 -14.14
CA ILE A 171 -16.91 3.53 -12.94
C ILE A 171 -16.08 3.40 -11.66
N SER A 172 -15.09 2.49 -11.66
CA SER A 172 -14.19 2.34 -10.52
C SER A 172 -13.34 3.58 -10.27
N LEU A 173 -12.88 4.25 -11.34
CA LEU A 173 -12.13 5.52 -11.23
C LEU A 173 -13.01 6.66 -10.71
N ILE A 174 -14.25 6.77 -11.18
CA ILE A 174 -15.20 7.78 -10.68
C ILE A 174 -15.47 7.53 -9.19
N THR A 175 -15.72 6.29 -8.81
CA THR A 175 -15.95 5.91 -7.40
C THR A 175 -14.73 6.20 -6.53
N ALA A 176 -13.53 5.89 -7.01
CA ALA A 176 -12.28 6.21 -6.32
C ALA A 176 -12.09 7.73 -6.14
N GLY A 177 -12.46 8.53 -7.15
CA GLY A 177 -12.44 9.99 -7.07
C GLY A 177 -13.44 10.54 -6.04
N ILE A 178 -14.66 10.03 -6.00
CA ILE A 178 -15.66 10.41 -5.00
C ILE A 178 -15.20 10.02 -3.59
N LEU A 179 -14.61 8.81 -3.45
CA LEU A 179 -14.06 8.34 -2.19
C LEU A 179 -12.90 9.22 -1.71
N ALA A 180 -12.02 9.65 -2.63
CA ALA A 180 -10.92 10.57 -2.33
C ALA A 180 -11.44 11.93 -1.83
N LEU A 181 -12.47 12.47 -2.47
CA LEU A 181 -13.12 13.72 -2.02
C LEU A 181 -13.75 13.56 -0.63
N ALA A 182 -14.40 12.43 -0.35
CA ALA A 182 -14.96 12.14 0.97
C ALA A 182 -13.87 12.08 2.06
N PHE A 183 -12.72 11.46 1.76
CA PHE A 183 -11.60 11.40 2.69
C PHE A 183 -10.88 12.74 2.88
N MET A 184 -10.90 13.63 1.88
CA MET A 184 -10.41 15.00 2.04
C MET A 184 -11.18 15.79 3.10
N GLY A 185 -12.44 15.44 3.38
CA GLY A 185 -13.21 16.05 4.47
C GLY A 185 -12.61 15.81 5.87
N PHE A 186 -11.75 14.81 6.04
CA PHE A 186 -11.05 14.55 7.31
C PHE A 186 -9.78 15.38 7.50
N THR A 187 -9.31 16.11 6.50
CA THR A 187 -8.04 16.87 6.56
C THR A 187 -8.05 18.03 7.55
N GLY A 188 -9.21 18.37 8.13
CA GLY A 188 -9.34 19.42 9.14
C GLY A 188 -9.37 18.93 10.60
N ILE A 189 -9.19 17.62 10.85
CA ILE A 189 -9.35 17.02 12.18
C ILE A 189 -8.01 16.87 12.93
N VAL A 190 -6.88 16.90 12.20
CA VAL A 190 -5.52 16.72 12.77
C VAL A 190 -4.64 17.91 12.45
#